data_be5961fb929d4528bf2946ee2d1f8644
#
_entry.id   be5961fb929d4528bf2946ee2d1f8644
#
_cell.length_a   1.000
_cell.length_b   1.000
_cell.length_c   1.000
_cell.angle_alpha   90.00
_cell.angle_beta   90.00
_cell.angle_gamma   90.00
#
_symmetry.space_group_name_H-M   'P 1'
#
loop_
_entity.id
_entity.type
_entity.pdbx_description
1 polymer ?
#
loop_
_entity_poly.entity_id
_entity_poly.type
_entity_poly.pdbx_seq_one_letter_code
_entity_poly.pdbx_strand_id
1 'polypeptide(L)'
;LSSADISRRNAAICQLSFETGLRSVDICNLRLSDVDWKHNVIHIVQSKTQRPLNLPIRSSYGNAMVDYLLKERPRCNEDYFFLSAHAPYAKLNTTWHIVRTVVFAAGVETVGRLTGTRMFRHNVASTMLRKGVPLPAISEELGHKCQDSTMVYLSTDQETMSSLTLPLPKAGDNE
;
A
#
# COMPACT_ATOMS: atom_id res chain seq x y z
N LEU A 1 -13.68 17.35 -12.66
CA LEU A 1 -14.45 16.28 -12.03
C LEU A 1 -14.43 16.53 -10.53
N SER A 2 -15.59 16.76 -9.95
CA SER A 2 -15.77 17.05 -8.53
C SER A 2 -15.40 15.81 -7.71
N SER A 3 -14.82 15.98 -6.52
CA SER A 3 -14.51 14.92 -5.54
C SER A 3 -15.75 14.12 -5.08
N ALA A 4 -16.93 14.42 -5.63
CA ALA A 4 -18.20 13.77 -5.36
C ALA A 4 -18.35 12.37 -5.98
N ASP A 5 -17.46 11.96 -6.91
CA ASP A 5 -17.66 10.73 -7.68
C ASP A 5 -16.85 9.51 -7.17
N ILE A 6 -16.07 9.67 -6.11
CA ILE A 6 -15.31 8.54 -5.55
C ILE A 6 -16.12 7.91 -4.42
N SER A 7 -16.56 6.64 -4.59
CA SER A 7 -17.27 5.92 -3.53
C SER A 7 -16.41 5.80 -2.26
N ARG A 8 -17.08 5.72 -1.09
CA ARG A 8 -16.41 5.57 0.22
C ARG A 8 -15.53 4.31 0.26
N ARG A 9 -16.01 3.23 -0.35
CA ARG A 9 -15.21 2.01 -0.52
C ARG A 9 -13.91 2.28 -1.25
N ASN A 10 -13.96 2.96 -2.39
CA ASN A 10 -12.80 3.23 -3.21
C ASN A 10 -11.82 4.18 -2.50
N ALA A 11 -12.35 5.19 -1.80
CA ALA A 11 -11.56 6.09 -0.97
C ALA A 11 -10.84 5.32 0.16
N ALA A 12 -11.55 4.46 0.89
CA ALA A 12 -10.98 3.66 1.97
C ALA A 12 -9.88 2.71 1.48
N ILE A 13 -10.10 2.02 0.35
CA ILE A 13 -9.10 1.14 -0.28
C ILE A 13 -7.85 1.93 -0.67
N CYS A 14 -8.02 3.11 -1.29
CA CYS A 14 -6.89 3.92 -1.72
C CYS A 14 -6.10 4.49 -0.53
N GLN A 15 -6.76 5.01 0.50
CA GLN A 15 -6.10 5.55 1.69
C GLN A 15 -5.36 4.45 2.47
N LEU A 16 -6.00 3.29 2.69
CA LEU A 16 -5.36 2.13 3.30
C LEU A 16 -4.12 1.70 2.50
N SER A 17 -4.26 1.59 1.16
CA SER A 17 -3.14 1.19 0.29
C SER A 17 -1.99 2.19 0.32
N PHE A 18 -2.30 3.49 0.31
CA PHE A 18 -1.33 4.58 0.27
C PHE A 18 -0.50 4.65 1.55
N GLU A 19 -1.15 4.50 2.71
CA GLU A 19 -0.52 4.61 4.03
C GLU A 19 0.29 3.36 4.40
N THR A 20 -0.23 2.18 4.06
CA THR A 20 0.32 0.90 4.53
C THR A 20 1.17 0.17 3.50
N GLY A 21 1.03 0.50 2.22
CA GLY A 21 1.66 -0.25 1.14
C GLY A 21 1.20 -1.71 1.04
N LEU A 22 0.04 -2.08 1.58
CA LEU A 22 -0.51 -3.43 1.48
C LEU A 22 -0.66 -3.90 0.04
N ARG A 23 -0.49 -5.19 -0.18
CA ARG A 23 -0.75 -5.80 -1.49
C ARG A 23 -2.24 -5.86 -1.78
N SER A 24 -2.60 -5.76 -3.06
CA SER A 24 -3.99 -5.89 -3.51
C SER A 24 -4.68 -7.14 -2.95
N VAL A 25 -3.99 -8.27 -2.97
CA VAL A 25 -4.52 -9.54 -2.47
C VAL A 25 -4.78 -9.51 -0.96
N ASP A 26 -3.95 -8.84 -0.18
CA ASP A 26 -4.12 -8.74 1.27
C ASP A 26 -5.31 -7.83 1.62
N ILE A 27 -5.49 -6.74 0.87
CA ILE A 27 -6.66 -5.86 1.00
C ILE A 27 -7.95 -6.60 0.61
N CYS A 28 -7.93 -7.37 -0.48
CA CYS A 28 -9.09 -8.16 -0.91
C CYS A 28 -9.45 -9.28 0.08
N ASN A 29 -8.46 -9.79 0.81
CA ASN A 29 -8.66 -10.84 1.80
C ASN A 29 -9.01 -10.33 3.20
N LEU A 30 -8.91 -9.02 3.44
CA LEU A 30 -9.20 -8.42 4.74
C LEU A 30 -10.63 -8.76 5.18
N ARG A 31 -10.77 -9.26 6.41
CA ARG A 31 -12.04 -9.60 7.02
C ARG A 31 -12.46 -8.57 8.06
N LEU A 32 -13.74 -8.58 8.40
CA LEU A 32 -14.26 -7.73 9.49
C LEU A 32 -13.61 -8.09 10.84
N SER A 33 -13.37 -9.39 11.07
CA SER A 33 -12.70 -9.91 12.28
C SER A 33 -11.23 -9.51 12.41
N ASP A 34 -10.58 -9.14 11.30
CA ASP A 34 -9.16 -8.77 11.31
C ASP A 34 -8.94 -7.35 11.86
N VAL A 35 -10.01 -6.57 12.01
CA VAL A 35 -9.95 -5.17 12.42
C VAL A 35 -10.35 -5.02 13.89
N ASP A 36 -9.37 -4.86 14.75
CA ASP A 36 -9.60 -4.58 16.17
C ASP A 36 -9.70 -3.07 16.41
N TRP A 37 -10.92 -2.58 16.37
CA TRP A 37 -11.22 -1.17 16.61
C TRP A 37 -10.94 -0.72 18.04
N LYS A 38 -10.99 -1.63 19.01
CA LYS A 38 -10.76 -1.32 20.42
C LYS A 38 -9.29 -1.00 20.68
N HIS A 39 -8.40 -1.77 20.05
CA HIS A 39 -6.96 -1.60 20.21
C HIS A 39 -6.32 -0.83 19.05
N ASN A 40 -7.11 -0.38 18.06
CA ASN A 40 -6.67 0.32 16.86
C ASN A 40 -5.60 -0.45 16.08
N VAL A 41 -5.84 -1.74 15.81
CA VAL A 41 -4.91 -2.61 15.09
C VAL A 41 -5.66 -3.42 14.04
N ILE A 42 -5.04 -3.61 12.88
CA ILE A 42 -5.45 -4.57 11.85
C ILE A 42 -4.49 -5.75 11.93
N HIS A 43 -5.02 -6.96 12.10
CA HIS A 43 -4.26 -8.20 12.12
C HIS A 43 -4.38 -8.90 10.77
N ILE A 44 -3.28 -9.01 10.03
CA ILE A 44 -3.28 -9.62 8.70
C ILE A 44 -2.27 -10.75 8.65
N VAL A 45 -2.63 -11.87 8.02
CA VAL A 45 -1.66 -12.84 7.54
C VAL A 45 -1.44 -12.58 6.05
N GLN A 46 -0.26 -12.11 5.70
CA GLN A 46 0.04 -11.75 4.32
C GLN A 46 -0.05 -12.95 3.38
N SER A 47 -0.88 -12.89 2.37
CA SER A 47 -1.20 -14.01 1.47
C SER A 47 0.02 -14.58 0.74
N LYS A 48 0.96 -13.72 0.33
CA LYS A 48 2.15 -14.15 -0.42
C LYS A 48 3.26 -14.75 0.46
N THR A 49 3.42 -14.25 1.68
CA THR A 49 4.56 -14.58 2.55
C THR A 49 4.18 -15.44 3.74
N GLN A 50 2.88 -15.55 4.03
CA GLN A 50 2.31 -16.24 5.19
C GLN A 50 2.84 -15.68 6.53
N ARG A 51 3.28 -14.42 6.53
CA ARG A 51 3.76 -13.74 7.73
C ARG A 51 2.63 -12.94 8.37
N PRO A 52 2.48 -12.99 9.69
CA PRO A 52 1.58 -12.11 10.41
C PRO A 52 2.12 -10.68 10.34
N LEU A 53 1.20 -9.74 10.20
CA LEU A 53 1.49 -8.31 10.19
C LEU A 53 0.41 -7.59 11.01
N ASN A 54 0.84 -6.79 11.98
CA ASN A 54 -0.04 -5.96 12.80
C ASN A 54 0.15 -4.50 12.37
N LEU A 55 -0.90 -3.90 11.87
CA LEU A 55 -0.89 -2.52 11.39
C LEU A 55 -1.66 -1.62 12.34
N PRO A 56 -1.05 -0.57 12.89
CA PRO A 56 -1.78 0.39 13.72
C PRO A 56 -2.77 1.19 12.86
N ILE A 57 -4.03 1.24 13.28
CA ILE A 57 -5.05 2.03 12.58
C ILE A 57 -4.80 3.51 12.84
N ARG A 58 -4.43 4.23 11.77
CA ARG A 58 -4.28 5.69 11.80
C ARG A 58 -5.59 6.36 11.43
N SER A 59 -5.83 7.55 11.97
CA SER A 59 -7.05 8.33 11.68
C SER A 59 -7.23 8.62 10.19
N SER A 60 -6.14 8.78 9.44
CA SER A 60 -6.15 9.05 8.00
C SER A 60 -6.96 8.01 7.22
N TYR A 61 -6.67 6.73 7.36
CA TYR A 61 -7.39 5.67 6.66
C TYR A 61 -8.47 5.00 7.51
N GLY A 62 -8.34 5.01 8.83
CA GLY A 62 -9.32 4.41 9.75
C GLY A 62 -10.70 5.08 9.63
N ASN A 63 -10.74 6.42 9.55
CA ASN A 63 -11.99 7.15 9.35
C ASN A 63 -12.66 6.79 8.03
N ALA A 64 -11.90 6.63 6.94
CA ALA A 64 -12.45 6.22 5.66
C ALA A 64 -12.99 4.78 5.69
N MET A 65 -12.31 3.87 6.41
CA MET A 65 -12.77 2.50 6.61
C MET A 65 -14.09 2.47 7.39
N VAL A 66 -14.20 3.25 8.48
CA VAL A 66 -15.44 3.39 9.27
C VAL A 66 -16.56 3.99 8.41
N ASP A 67 -16.26 5.02 7.63
CA ASP A 67 -17.23 5.70 6.77
C ASP A 67 -17.81 4.74 5.72
N TYR A 68 -16.96 3.92 5.10
CA TYR A 68 -17.41 2.85 4.21
C TYR A 68 -18.26 1.82 4.95
N LEU A 69 -17.80 1.33 6.08
CA LEU A 69 -18.47 0.28 6.87
C LEU A 69 -19.88 0.69 7.28
N LEU A 70 -20.04 1.94 7.73
CA LEU A 70 -21.31 2.44 8.28
C LEU A 70 -22.27 2.95 7.21
N LYS A 71 -21.77 3.53 6.11
CA LYS A 71 -22.61 4.28 5.16
C LYS A 71 -22.74 3.65 3.78
N GLU A 72 -21.85 2.74 3.38
CA GLU A 72 -21.85 2.20 2.02
C GLU A 72 -21.74 0.67 1.95
N ARG A 73 -21.12 0.03 2.95
CA ARG A 73 -20.96 -1.42 2.89
C ARG A 73 -22.32 -2.13 2.87
N PRO A 74 -22.58 -3.02 1.90
CA PRO A 74 -23.83 -3.77 1.84
C PRO A 74 -24.04 -4.64 3.10
N ARG A 75 -25.28 -4.69 3.56
CA ARG A 75 -25.67 -5.61 4.65
C ARG A 75 -25.89 -6.99 4.05
N CYS A 76 -24.93 -7.88 4.22
CA CYS A 76 -24.93 -9.26 3.73
C CYS A 76 -24.11 -10.13 4.65
N ASN A 77 -24.15 -11.47 4.45
CA ASN A 77 -23.46 -12.44 5.28
C ASN A 77 -21.96 -12.62 4.91
N GLU A 78 -21.43 -11.77 4.05
CA GLU A 78 -20.02 -11.83 3.68
C GLU A 78 -19.13 -11.26 4.78
N ASP A 79 -18.11 -12.02 5.19
CA ASP A 79 -17.16 -11.61 6.24
C ASP A 79 -16.05 -10.69 5.72
N TYR A 80 -15.88 -10.57 4.40
CA TYR A 80 -14.86 -9.72 3.83
C TYR A 80 -15.15 -8.24 4.08
N PHE A 81 -14.10 -7.50 4.42
CA PHE A 81 -14.25 -6.08 4.72
C PHE A 81 -14.72 -5.28 3.50
N PHE A 82 -14.02 -5.47 2.37
CA PHE A 82 -14.35 -4.79 1.10
C PHE A 82 -15.06 -5.74 0.14
N LEU A 83 -16.20 -5.29 -0.37
CA LEU A 83 -17.06 -6.08 -1.25
C LEU A 83 -17.20 -5.44 -2.65
N SER A 84 -17.70 -6.25 -3.61
CA SER A 84 -18.11 -5.76 -4.94
C SER A 84 -19.16 -4.65 -4.82
N ALA A 85 -19.22 -3.77 -5.85
CA ALA A 85 -20.18 -2.64 -5.84
C ALA A 85 -21.62 -3.08 -6.07
N HIS A 86 -21.81 -4.23 -6.72
CA HIS A 86 -23.12 -4.70 -7.18
C HIS A 86 -23.37 -6.13 -6.71
N ALA A 87 -24.65 -6.45 -6.52
CA ALA A 87 -25.08 -7.81 -6.22
C ALA A 87 -24.79 -8.77 -7.40
N PRO A 88 -24.46 -10.04 -7.13
CA PRO A 88 -24.24 -10.59 -5.81
C PRO A 88 -22.97 -10.00 -5.17
N TYR A 89 -23.12 -9.51 -3.92
CA TYR A 89 -22.01 -8.95 -3.19
C TYR A 89 -21.02 -10.06 -2.83
N ALA A 90 -19.79 -9.88 -3.22
CA ALA A 90 -18.74 -10.86 -3.03
C ALA A 90 -17.40 -10.18 -2.74
N LYS A 91 -16.44 -10.96 -2.28
CA LYS A 91 -15.06 -10.55 -2.14
C LYS A 91 -14.52 -9.92 -3.41
N LEU A 92 -13.70 -8.87 -3.27
CA LEU A 92 -12.96 -8.30 -4.39
C LEU A 92 -11.86 -9.25 -4.87
N ASN A 93 -11.70 -9.40 -6.18
CA ASN A 93 -10.60 -10.16 -6.77
C ASN A 93 -9.32 -9.32 -6.90
N THR A 94 -9.47 -8.03 -7.12
CA THR A 94 -8.36 -7.09 -7.27
C THR A 94 -8.78 -5.67 -6.92
N THR A 95 -7.85 -4.86 -6.46
CA THR A 95 -8.03 -3.42 -6.23
C THR A 95 -7.49 -2.57 -7.38
N TRP A 96 -6.93 -3.19 -8.43
CA TRP A 96 -6.21 -2.48 -9.49
C TRP A 96 -7.07 -1.43 -10.21
N HIS A 97 -8.27 -1.82 -10.64
CA HIS A 97 -9.20 -0.90 -11.30
C HIS A 97 -9.62 0.25 -10.39
N ILE A 98 -9.86 -0.04 -9.10
CA ILE A 98 -10.27 0.93 -8.09
C ILE A 98 -9.18 2.00 -7.94
N VAL A 99 -7.96 1.59 -7.69
CA VAL A 99 -6.83 2.51 -7.52
C VAL A 99 -6.59 3.32 -8.81
N ARG A 100 -6.60 2.66 -9.96
CA ARG A 100 -6.43 3.34 -11.26
C ARG A 100 -7.49 4.43 -11.48
N THR A 101 -8.75 4.13 -11.21
CA THR A 101 -9.85 5.10 -11.35
C THR A 101 -9.65 6.31 -10.45
N VAL A 102 -9.29 6.09 -9.19
CA VAL A 102 -9.05 7.18 -8.22
C VAL A 102 -7.85 8.02 -8.61
N VAL A 103 -6.75 7.39 -9.00
CA VAL A 103 -5.50 8.08 -9.43
C VAL A 103 -5.75 8.90 -10.70
N PHE A 104 -6.50 8.35 -11.66
CA PHE A 104 -6.89 9.07 -12.86
C PHE A 104 -7.80 10.28 -12.56
N ALA A 105 -8.80 10.09 -11.68
CA ALA A 105 -9.69 11.18 -11.26
C ALA A 105 -8.93 12.29 -10.50
N ALA A 106 -7.83 11.94 -9.84
CA ALA A 106 -6.93 12.91 -9.18
C ALA A 106 -5.98 13.65 -10.16
N GLY A 107 -6.05 13.38 -11.46
CA GLY A 107 -5.22 14.04 -12.48
C GLY A 107 -3.74 13.59 -12.47
N VAL A 108 -3.44 12.45 -11.84
CA VAL A 108 -2.06 11.94 -11.77
C VAL A 108 -1.71 11.19 -13.06
N GLU A 109 -0.70 11.65 -13.77
CA GLU A 109 -0.19 10.96 -14.95
C GLU A 109 0.48 9.64 -14.58
N THR A 110 0.03 8.55 -15.21
CA THR A 110 0.53 7.19 -14.95
C THR A 110 1.22 6.54 -16.16
N VAL A 111 1.40 7.29 -17.24
CA VAL A 111 2.02 6.76 -18.47
C VAL A 111 3.44 6.30 -18.18
N GLY A 112 3.73 5.02 -18.48
CA GLY A 112 5.05 4.42 -18.25
C GLY A 112 5.40 4.15 -16.78
N ARG A 113 4.47 4.37 -15.83
CA ARG A 113 4.70 4.17 -14.38
C ARG A 113 3.95 2.96 -13.83
N LEU A 114 4.39 2.49 -12.68
CA LEU A 114 3.67 1.47 -11.92
C LEU A 114 2.26 1.97 -11.57
N THR A 115 1.26 1.10 -11.68
CA THR A 115 -0.14 1.40 -11.39
C THR A 115 -0.70 0.47 -10.31
N GLY A 116 -1.84 0.86 -9.73
CA GLY A 116 -2.50 0.09 -8.67
C GLY A 116 -1.76 0.19 -7.33
N THR A 117 -2.03 -0.74 -6.42
CA THR A 117 -1.42 -0.75 -5.07
C THR A 117 0.09 -0.90 -5.07
N ARG A 118 0.67 -1.39 -6.17
CA ARG A 118 2.12 -1.50 -6.36
C ARG A 118 2.80 -0.13 -6.33
N MET A 119 2.17 0.89 -6.92
CA MET A 119 2.64 2.27 -6.89
C MET A 119 2.71 2.80 -5.45
N PHE A 120 1.66 2.60 -4.67
CA PHE A 120 1.61 3.05 -3.28
C PHE A 120 2.66 2.32 -2.42
N ARG A 121 2.79 1.02 -2.59
CA ARG A 121 3.80 0.23 -1.89
C ARG A 121 5.22 0.68 -2.22
N HIS A 122 5.48 1.00 -3.48
CA HIS A 122 6.76 1.57 -3.91
C HIS A 122 7.01 2.93 -3.23
N ASN A 123 6.00 3.79 -3.19
CA ASN A 123 6.08 5.09 -2.53
C ASN A 123 6.35 4.96 -1.02
N VAL A 124 5.70 4.02 -0.32
CA VAL A 124 5.94 3.76 1.11
C VAL A 124 7.40 3.33 1.32
N ALA A 125 7.88 2.34 0.55
CA ALA A 125 9.26 1.88 0.64
C ALA A 125 10.29 2.99 0.40
N SER A 126 10.13 3.75 -0.68
CA SER A 126 11.03 4.87 -1.03
C SER A 126 10.98 5.99 0.01
N THR A 127 9.80 6.24 0.60
CA THR A 127 9.67 7.25 1.66
C THR A 127 10.36 6.81 2.95
N MET A 128 10.24 5.53 3.33
CA MET A 128 10.97 4.98 4.48
C MET A 128 12.48 5.05 4.25
N LEU A 129 12.94 4.70 3.05
CA LEU A 129 14.35 4.75 2.67
C LEU A 129 14.91 6.19 2.78
N ARG A 130 14.21 7.19 2.22
CA ARG A 130 14.59 8.61 2.32
C ARG A 130 14.62 9.13 3.75
N LYS A 131 13.84 8.55 4.65
CA LYS A 131 13.85 8.85 6.08
C LYS A 131 14.96 8.10 6.84
N GLY A 132 15.83 7.37 6.16
CA GLY A 132 16.94 6.64 6.75
C GLY A 132 16.54 5.34 7.45
N VAL A 133 15.35 4.81 7.18
CA VAL A 133 14.93 3.51 7.75
C VAL A 133 15.80 2.40 7.13
N PRO A 134 16.42 1.53 7.93
CA PRO A 134 17.26 0.45 7.41
C PRO A 134 16.49 -0.52 6.51
N LEU A 135 17.11 -0.98 5.42
CA LEU A 135 16.50 -1.93 4.48
C LEU A 135 15.88 -3.19 5.12
N PRO A 136 16.50 -3.81 6.13
CA PRO A 136 15.87 -4.94 6.82
C PRO A 136 14.52 -4.57 7.47
N ALA A 137 14.42 -3.40 8.10
CA ALA A 137 13.18 -2.93 8.71
C ALA A 137 12.10 -2.63 7.65
N ILE A 138 12.48 -2.04 6.51
CA ILE A 138 11.57 -1.84 5.37
C ILE A 138 11.08 -3.19 4.83
N SER A 139 11.97 -4.17 4.72
CA SER A 139 11.64 -5.52 4.27
C SER A 139 10.65 -6.21 5.21
N GLU A 140 10.83 -6.04 6.51
CA GLU A 140 9.95 -6.59 7.55
C GLU A 140 8.58 -5.96 7.50
N GLU A 141 8.50 -4.63 7.52
CA GLU A 141 7.24 -3.86 7.46
C GLU A 141 6.43 -4.21 6.21
N LEU A 142 7.09 -4.28 5.07
CA LEU A 142 6.44 -4.65 3.82
C LEU A 142 6.24 -6.17 3.66
N GLY A 143 6.81 -7.01 4.52
CA GLY A 143 6.74 -8.47 4.44
C GLY A 143 7.39 -9.01 3.17
N HIS A 144 8.62 -8.61 2.86
CA HIS A 144 9.41 -9.20 1.79
C HIS A 144 10.09 -10.50 2.27
N LYS A 145 10.07 -11.54 1.42
CA LYS A 145 10.77 -12.80 1.73
C LYS A 145 12.29 -12.67 1.61
N CYS A 146 12.74 -11.80 0.71
CA CYS A 146 14.15 -11.59 0.39
C CYS A 146 14.45 -10.10 0.35
N GLN A 147 15.62 -9.70 0.83
CA GLN A 147 16.10 -8.32 0.75
C GLN A 147 16.24 -7.81 -0.68
N ASP A 148 16.48 -8.71 -1.66
CA ASP A 148 16.57 -8.38 -3.08
C ASP A 148 15.30 -7.70 -3.59
N SER A 149 14.13 -8.06 -3.07
CA SER A 149 12.86 -7.39 -3.40
C SER A 149 12.82 -5.94 -2.92
N THR A 150 13.63 -5.59 -1.92
CA THR A 150 13.73 -4.23 -1.39
C THR A 150 14.83 -3.45 -2.12
N MET A 151 15.86 -4.12 -2.65
CA MET A 151 16.94 -3.52 -3.45
C MET A 151 16.41 -2.83 -4.71
N VAL A 152 15.28 -3.29 -5.28
CA VAL A 152 14.63 -2.64 -6.42
C VAL A 152 14.27 -1.17 -6.12
N TYR A 153 14.03 -0.83 -4.86
CA TYR A 153 13.73 0.55 -4.47
C TYR A 153 14.99 1.44 -4.45
N LEU A 154 16.15 0.87 -4.15
CA LEU A 154 17.45 1.57 -4.24
C LEU A 154 17.78 1.99 -5.67
N SER A 155 17.58 1.08 -6.63
CA SER A 155 17.88 1.37 -8.04
C SER A 155 16.99 2.44 -8.67
N THR A 156 15.86 2.77 -8.02
CA THR A 156 14.90 3.76 -8.54
C THR A 156 15.11 5.14 -7.90
N ASP A 157 15.85 5.23 -6.81
CA ASP A 157 16.15 6.48 -6.12
C ASP A 157 17.60 6.92 -6.42
N GLN A 158 17.77 7.61 -7.57
CA GLN A 158 19.08 8.09 -8.03
C GLN A 158 19.77 9.05 -7.05
N GLU A 159 19.01 9.81 -6.26
CA GLU A 159 19.58 10.72 -5.25
C GLU A 159 20.20 9.92 -4.09
N THR A 160 19.53 8.86 -3.63
CA THR A 160 20.07 7.99 -2.58
C THR A 160 21.26 7.16 -3.10
N MET A 161 21.22 6.72 -4.37
CA MET A 161 22.34 6.00 -4.99
C MET A 161 23.59 6.87 -5.10
N SER A 162 23.45 8.15 -5.47
CA SER A 162 24.60 9.06 -5.54
C SER A 162 25.23 9.36 -4.18
N SER A 163 24.44 9.32 -3.10
CA SER A 163 24.96 9.50 -1.73
C SER A 163 25.67 8.26 -1.15
N LEU A 164 25.42 7.07 -1.73
CA LEU A 164 26.03 5.80 -1.34
C LEU A 164 27.28 5.44 -2.17
N THR A 165 27.55 6.18 -3.25
CA THR A 165 28.79 5.98 -4.00
C THR A 165 29.98 6.42 -3.16
N LEU A 166 30.82 5.48 -2.79
CA LEU A 166 32.15 5.80 -2.24
C LEU A 166 32.90 6.67 -3.26
N PRO A 167 33.60 7.72 -2.81
CA PRO A 167 34.43 8.51 -3.72
C PRO A 167 35.42 7.55 -4.41
N LEU A 168 35.38 7.51 -5.74
CA LEU A 168 36.37 6.76 -6.51
C LEU A 168 37.76 7.23 -6.09
N PRO A 169 38.71 6.31 -5.81
CA PRO A 169 40.09 6.70 -5.57
C PRO A 169 40.56 7.52 -6.79
N LYS A 170 41.05 8.72 -6.56
CA LYS A 170 41.68 9.51 -7.63
C LYS A 170 42.82 8.65 -8.18
N ALA A 171 42.81 8.45 -9.50
CA ALA A 171 43.92 7.84 -10.19
C ALA A 171 45.18 8.62 -9.78
N GLY A 172 46.12 7.93 -9.12
CA GLY A 172 47.36 8.54 -8.66
C GLY A 172 48.12 9.07 -9.87
N ASP A 173 48.53 10.32 -9.78
CA ASP A 173 49.54 10.87 -10.63
C ASP A 173 50.79 10.05 -10.36
N ASN A 174 51.16 9.17 -11.28
CA ASN A 174 52.45 8.55 -11.31
C ASN A 174 53.42 9.58 -11.91
N GLU A 175 54.20 10.25 -11.08
CA GLU A 175 55.52 10.73 -11.45
C GLU A 175 56.56 9.64 -11.26
#